data_f57be23fafd1a8660e125f43e69b5938
#
_entry.id   f57be23fafd1a8660e125f43e69b5938
#
_cell.length_a   1.000
_cell.length_b   1.000
_cell.length_c   1.000
_cell.angle_alpha   90.00
_cell.angle_beta   90.00
_cell.angle_gamma   90.00
#
_symmetry.space_group_name_H-M   'P 1'
#
loop_
_entity.id
_entity.type
_entity.pdbx_description
1 polymer ?
#
loop_
_entity_poly.entity_id
_entity_poly.type
_entity_poly.pdbx_seq_one_letter_code
_entity_poly.pdbx_strand_id
1 'polypeptide(L)'
;MSSIKTSSSPYLFQSRHGIWYARIVVPETHRDIIGKRELRRSLLTRDKFEAIRKSWDVLEALRLTAEGKHSLESQSVTTELADLKDIHSDNVVYPKSNSETVGTSSLPKLSQVAEEYSREKILGGAWSKQTEIVNRKTYRDMIALLGDIRIDQFTKDKAQKYKQHYSAKKDLSVATINKYLTRVTALLQWASSHYGTYNPMVGMSIQVSEKIKVSKEREALTPFQVKQLFQGTPSHNNLKFLYRYWIPRLAAYTGARVGELAQLYLDDFMIIDGHPCILIRANRPDQSIKTPSSERAIPIHSKLIAMGFLLFVERQRSLGHLRLFPELPKKEARGYSHVVSKWFCYFKKKLDWGERETLHGIRHAVATQLKRKEFSSDLVAGLLGHSHGSITFDRYGKEYKIDNLLRVVEALDWD
;
A
#
# COMPACT_ATOMS: atom_id res chain seq x y z
N MET A 1 -25.14 -16.84 22.63
CA MET A 1 -24.65 -17.26 21.28
C MET A 1 -24.84 -16.09 20.32
N SER A 2 -23.83 -15.27 20.15
CA SER A 2 -23.88 -14.11 19.24
C SER A 2 -23.38 -14.54 17.86
N SER A 3 -24.23 -14.45 16.86
CA SER A 3 -23.91 -14.74 15.48
C SER A 3 -22.91 -13.72 14.92
N ILE A 4 -21.75 -14.17 14.54
CA ILE A 4 -20.74 -13.41 13.81
C ILE A 4 -21.34 -13.06 12.43
N LYS A 5 -21.71 -11.79 12.23
CA LYS A 5 -22.05 -11.25 10.91
C LYS A 5 -20.79 -11.22 10.06
N THR A 6 -20.64 -12.17 9.16
CA THR A 6 -19.62 -12.15 8.12
C THR A 6 -19.89 -10.95 7.19
N SER A 7 -18.94 -10.04 7.10
CA SER A 7 -18.97 -8.87 6.19
C SER A 7 -19.13 -9.35 4.75
N SER A 8 -20.32 -9.17 4.19
CA SER A 8 -20.61 -9.43 2.78
C SER A 8 -20.10 -8.24 1.93
N SER A 9 -19.42 -8.53 0.83
CA SER A 9 -19.13 -7.53 -0.21
C SER A 9 -20.43 -6.83 -0.63
N PRO A 10 -20.47 -5.50 -0.84
CA PRO A 10 -21.67 -4.78 -1.25
C PRO A 10 -22.26 -5.26 -2.58
N TYR A 11 -21.47 -5.97 -3.38
CA TYR A 11 -21.82 -6.47 -4.70
C TYR A 11 -22.18 -7.95 -4.73
N LEU A 12 -22.00 -8.69 -3.63
CA LEU A 12 -22.28 -10.12 -3.52
C LEU A 12 -23.16 -10.39 -2.31
N PHE A 13 -24.19 -11.19 -2.50
CA PHE A 13 -25.01 -11.69 -1.39
C PHE A 13 -25.40 -13.15 -1.61
N GLN A 14 -25.64 -13.84 -0.51
CA GLN A 14 -26.11 -15.24 -0.54
C GLN A 14 -27.62 -15.28 -0.32
N SER A 15 -28.32 -16.02 -1.18
CA SER A 15 -29.75 -16.23 -1.03
C SER A 15 -30.06 -17.14 0.18
N ARG A 16 -31.34 -17.19 0.59
CA ARG A 16 -31.80 -18.12 1.63
C ARG A 16 -31.54 -19.60 1.31
N HIS A 17 -31.34 -19.94 0.04
CA HIS A 17 -31.03 -21.29 -0.42
C HIS A 17 -29.51 -21.54 -0.54
N GLY A 18 -28.67 -20.62 -0.06
CA GLY A 18 -27.21 -20.74 -0.06
C GLY A 18 -26.54 -20.40 -1.40
N ILE A 19 -27.28 -20.00 -2.44
CA ILE A 19 -26.72 -19.64 -3.75
C ILE A 19 -26.23 -18.17 -3.70
N TRP A 20 -25.06 -17.92 -4.25
CA TRP A 20 -24.48 -16.57 -4.36
C TRP A 20 -24.99 -15.83 -5.60
N TYR A 21 -25.20 -14.52 -5.43
CA TYR A 21 -25.65 -13.58 -6.46
C TYR A 21 -24.71 -12.38 -6.51
N ALA A 22 -24.46 -11.89 -7.73
CA ALA A 22 -23.91 -10.57 -7.99
C ALA A 22 -25.04 -9.56 -8.11
N ARG A 23 -24.85 -8.33 -7.60
CA ARG A 23 -25.82 -7.23 -7.70
C ARG A 23 -25.15 -5.88 -7.96
N ILE A 24 -25.86 -5.03 -8.70
CA ILE A 24 -25.46 -3.63 -8.91
C ILE A 24 -26.70 -2.75 -8.79
N VAL A 25 -26.55 -1.62 -8.11
CA VAL A 25 -27.58 -0.57 -8.01
C VAL A 25 -27.54 0.26 -9.29
N VAL A 26 -28.70 0.44 -9.92
CA VAL A 26 -28.84 1.27 -11.13
C VAL A 26 -28.83 2.74 -10.72
N PRO A 27 -27.97 3.59 -11.33
CA PRO A 27 -27.97 5.02 -11.12
C PRO A 27 -29.36 5.64 -11.37
N GLU A 28 -29.74 6.66 -10.61
CA GLU A 28 -31.06 7.29 -10.75
C GLU A 28 -31.36 7.78 -12.16
N THR A 29 -30.36 8.31 -12.83
CA THR A 29 -30.44 8.79 -14.21
C THR A 29 -30.79 7.72 -15.26
N HIS A 30 -30.65 6.44 -14.92
CA HIS A 30 -30.91 5.32 -15.84
C HIS A 30 -32.09 4.44 -15.41
N ARG A 31 -32.72 4.73 -14.26
CA ARG A 31 -33.81 3.91 -13.73
C ARG A 31 -35.06 3.90 -14.61
N ASP A 32 -35.35 5.02 -15.22
CA ASP A 32 -36.51 5.16 -16.12
C ASP A 32 -36.33 4.36 -17.43
N ILE A 33 -35.08 4.23 -17.86
CA ILE A 33 -34.73 3.46 -19.09
C ILE A 33 -34.71 1.96 -18.79
N ILE A 34 -34.15 1.57 -17.63
CA ILE A 34 -33.90 0.16 -17.26
C ILE A 34 -35.12 -0.46 -16.54
N GLY A 35 -35.98 0.37 -15.96
CA GLY A 35 -37.18 -0.06 -15.26
C GLY A 35 -36.92 -0.77 -13.91
N LYS A 36 -35.66 -0.75 -13.41
CA LYS A 36 -35.26 -1.47 -12.19
C LYS A 36 -34.33 -0.61 -11.35
N ARG A 37 -34.44 -0.69 -10.02
CA ARG A 37 -33.53 -0.03 -9.08
C ARG A 37 -32.24 -0.80 -8.85
N GLU A 38 -32.25 -2.12 -9.08
CA GLU A 38 -31.12 -3.00 -8.86
C GLU A 38 -31.14 -4.14 -9.91
N LEU A 39 -29.98 -4.46 -10.45
CA LEU A 39 -29.75 -5.63 -11.30
C LEU A 39 -29.08 -6.72 -10.50
N ARG A 40 -29.58 -7.97 -10.64
CA ARG A 40 -29.06 -9.16 -9.93
C ARG A 40 -28.85 -10.29 -10.92
N ARG A 41 -27.78 -11.07 -10.73
CA ARG A 41 -27.52 -12.30 -11.50
C ARG A 41 -26.99 -13.39 -10.59
N SER A 42 -27.54 -14.61 -10.74
CA SER A 42 -27.07 -15.79 -10.02
C SER A 42 -25.67 -16.20 -10.50
N LEU A 43 -24.82 -16.58 -9.57
CA LEU A 43 -23.47 -17.10 -9.86
C LEU A 43 -23.45 -18.64 -9.90
N LEU A 44 -24.63 -19.27 -9.72
CA LEU A 44 -24.83 -20.70 -9.80
C LEU A 44 -23.85 -21.51 -8.95
N THR A 45 -23.50 -20.99 -7.77
CA THR A 45 -22.62 -21.68 -6.82
C THR A 45 -23.02 -21.37 -5.38
N ARG A 46 -22.73 -22.32 -4.49
CA ARG A 46 -22.83 -22.15 -3.03
C ARG A 46 -21.49 -21.86 -2.39
N ASP A 47 -20.40 -22.12 -3.11
CA ASP A 47 -19.03 -21.82 -2.63
C ASP A 47 -18.70 -20.33 -2.77
N LYS A 48 -18.23 -19.73 -1.68
CA LYS A 48 -17.92 -18.30 -1.62
C LYS A 48 -16.72 -17.91 -2.50
N PHE A 49 -15.71 -18.77 -2.59
CA PHE A 49 -14.52 -18.46 -3.37
C PHE A 49 -14.80 -18.60 -4.87
N GLU A 50 -15.58 -19.58 -5.24
CA GLU A 50 -16.06 -19.73 -6.62
C GLU A 50 -16.97 -18.58 -7.02
N ALA A 51 -17.86 -18.12 -6.12
CA ALA A 51 -18.71 -16.95 -6.33
C ALA A 51 -17.89 -15.68 -6.57
N ILE A 52 -16.84 -15.44 -5.78
CA ILE A 52 -15.95 -14.31 -5.98
C ILE A 52 -15.27 -14.39 -7.35
N ARG A 53 -14.80 -15.55 -7.76
CA ARG A 53 -14.18 -15.74 -9.07
C ARG A 53 -15.13 -15.45 -10.23
N LYS A 54 -16.37 -16.01 -10.18
CA LYS A 54 -17.40 -15.81 -11.19
C LYS A 54 -18.01 -14.40 -11.20
N SER A 55 -17.84 -13.65 -10.12
CA SER A 55 -18.48 -12.35 -9.99
C SER A 55 -17.91 -11.25 -10.89
N TRP A 56 -16.65 -11.34 -11.27
CA TRP A 56 -15.97 -10.28 -12.03
C TRP A 56 -16.63 -10.02 -13.39
N ASP A 57 -16.76 -11.05 -14.20
CA ASP A 57 -17.37 -10.93 -15.54
C ASP A 57 -18.84 -10.56 -15.45
N VAL A 58 -19.55 -11.13 -14.46
CA VAL A 58 -20.98 -10.85 -14.22
C VAL A 58 -21.21 -9.42 -13.73
N LEU A 59 -20.35 -8.89 -12.84
CA LEU A 59 -20.46 -7.52 -12.36
C LEU A 59 -20.13 -6.50 -13.44
N GLU A 60 -19.16 -6.78 -14.30
CA GLU A 60 -18.86 -5.89 -15.43
C GLU A 60 -20.01 -5.86 -16.44
N ALA A 61 -20.60 -7.01 -16.78
CA ALA A 61 -21.79 -7.08 -17.63
C ALA A 61 -22.99 -6.34 -17.02
N LEU A 62 -23.24 -6.51 -15.73
CA LEU A 62 -24.30 -5.80 -15.01
C LEU A 62 -24.05 -4.28 -14.96
N ARG A 63 -22.78 -3.86 -14.84
CA ARG A 63 -22.39 -2.45 -14.85
C ARG A 63 -22.65 -1.80 -16.19
N LEU A 64 -22.22 -2.43 -17.29
CA LEU A 64 -22.45 -1.93 -18.65
C LEU A 64 -23.95 -1.80 -18.93
N THR A 65 -24.74 -2.77 -18.47
CA THR A 65 -26.21 -2.70 -18.55
C THR A 65 -26.78 -1.54 -17.73
N ALA A 66 -26.29 -1.37 -16.48
CA ALA A 66 -26.76 -0.31 -15.59
C ALA A 66 -26.38 1.12 -16.07
N GLU A 67 -25.34 1.25 -16.89
CA GLU A 67 -24.89 2.51 -17.50
C GLU A 67 -25.50 2.74 -18.91
N GLY A 68 -26.40 1.88 -19.38
CA GLY A 68 -27.04 2.01 -20.70
C GLY A 68 -26.09 1.80 -21.90
N LYS A 69 -24.91 1.21 -21.67
CA LYS A 69 -23.85 1.03 -22.69
C LYS A 69 -23.92 -0.32 -23.43
N HIS A 70 -24.96 -1.09 -23.27
CA HIS A 70 -25.13 -2.36 -24.00
C HIS A 70 -25.74 -2.10 -25.39
N SER A 71 -25.01 -2.51 -26.43
CA SER A 71 -25.56 -2.62 -27.80
C SER A 71 -26.55 -3.80 -27.88
N LEU A 72 -27.55 -3.67 -28.75
CA LEU A 72 -28.68 -4.58 -28.94
C LEU A 72 -28.36 -6.01 -29.39
N GLU A 73 -27.08 -6.41 -29.48
CA GLU A 73 -26.66 -7.73 -29.93
C GLU A 73 -26.64 -8.83 -28.86
N SER A 74 -26.88 -8.52 -27.60
CA SER A 74 -26.87 -9.52 -26.53
C SER A 74 -28.27 -10.06 -26.12
N GLN A 75 -29.31 -9.83 -26.94
CA GLN A 75 -30.64 -10.41 -26.69
C GLN A 75 -30.73 -11.92 -26.97
N SER A 76 -29.76 -12.51 -27.70
CA SER A 76 -29.74 -13.95 -28.00
C SER A 76 -29.37 -14.86 -26.83
N VAL A 77 -28.71 -14.34 -25.79
CA VAL A 77 -28.27 -15.14 -24.64
C VAL A 77 -29.35 -15.23 -23.54
N THR A 78 -30.36 -14.38 -23.59
CA THR A 78 -31.45 -14.36 -22.56
C THR A 78 -32.58 -15.32 -22.84
N THR A 79 -32.74 -15.78 -24.08
CA THR A 79 -33.87 -16.65 -24.48
C THR A 79 -33.55 -18.15 -24.33
N GLU A 80 -32.28 -18.56 -24.37
CA GLU A 80 -31.90 -19.97 -24.18
C GLU A 80 -31.89 -20.47 -22.74
N LEU A 81 -32.03 -19.60 -21.74
CA LEU A 81 -32.03 -19.96 -20.33
C LEU A 81 -33.43 -20.02 -19.68
N ALA A 82 -34.51 -19.78 -20.47
CA ALA A 82 -35.86 -19.88 -19.98
C ALA A 82 -36.46 -21.31 -20.08
N ASP A 83 -35.90 -22.16 -20.93
CA ASP A 83 -36.46 -23.49 -21.26
C ASP A 83 -35.81 -24.69 -20.55
N LEU A 84 -34.96 -24.45 -19.55
CA LEU A 84 -34.38 -25.54 -18.73
C LEU A 84 -35.07 -25.63 -17.36
N LYS A 85 -36.39 -25.71 -17.36
CA LYS A 85 -37.16 -26.36 -16.28
C LYS A 85 -37.58 -27.70 -16.80
N ASP A 86 -37.23 -28.73 -16.05
CA ASP A 86 -37.55 -30.15 -16.24
C ASP A 86 -36.60 -30.93 -17.15
N ILE A 87 -35.54 -31.43 -16.57
CA ILE A 87 -35.00 -32.79 -16.89
C ILE A 87 -34.30 -33.31 -15.62
N HIS A 88 -34.99 -34.22 -14.95
CA HIS A 88 -34.38 -35.18 -14.03
C HIS A 88 -33.82 -36.36 -14.85
N SER A 89 -32.74 -36.90 -14.35
CA SER A 89 -32.12 -38.21 -14.56
C SER A 89 -31.24 -38.44 -15.78
N ASP A 90 -30.00 -38.81 -15.42
CA ASP A 90 -29.15 -39.83 -16.02
C ASP A 90 -28.61 -39.69 -17.49
N ASN A 91 -27.27 -39.76 -17.55
CA ASN A 91 -26.45 -39.97 -18.76
C ASN A 91 -26.21 -38.73 -19.65
N VAL A 92 -25.33 -37.87 -19.22
CA VAL A 92 -24.68 -36.94 -20.15
C VAL A 92 -23.35 -37.49 -20.63
N VAL A 93 -23.42 -38.08 -21.84
CA VAL A 93 -22.24 -38.35 -22.68
C VAL A 93 -21.71 -36.97 -23.13
N TYR A 94 -20.49 -36.62 -22.70
CA TYR A 94 -19.82 -35.45 -23.20
C TYR A 94 -19.49 -35.61 -24.69
N PRO A 95 -19.87 -34.69 -25.58
CA PRO A 95 -19.39 -34.70 -26.94
C PRO A 95 -17.89 -34.40 -26.90
N LYS A 96 -17.09 -35.27 -27.52
CA LYS A 96 -15.68 -35.02 -27.80
C LYS A 96 -15.62 -33.74 -28.65
N SER A 97 -15.09 -32.67 -28.11
CA SER A 97 -14.78 -31.48 -28.89
C SER A 97 -13.76 -31.82 -29.94
N ASN A 98 -14.11 -31.63 -31.19
CA ASN A 98 -13.15 -31.61 -32.29
C ASN A 98 -12.13 -30.52 -32.01
N SER A 99 -10.92 -30.90 -31.69
CA SER A 99 -9.80 -30.00 -31.58
C SER A 99 -9.41 -29.55 -33.00
N GLU A 100 -9.98 -28.42 -33.42
CA GLU A 100 -9.28 -27.64 -34.43
C GLU A 100 -8.02 -27.05 -33.76
N THR A 101 -6.89 -27.45 -34.29
CA THR A 101 -5.55 -27.02 -33.93
C THR A 101 -5.40 -25.52 -34.23
N VAL A 102 -5.82 -24.69 -33.25
CA VAL A 102 -5.31 -23.33 -33.15
C VAL A 102 -3.85 -23.48 -32.70
N GLY A 103 -2.92 -22.93 -33.46
CA GLY A 103 -1.49 -23.08 -33.31
C GLY A 103 -1.04 -22.99 -31.86
N THR A 104 -0.29 -23.99 -31.41
CA THR A 104 0.31 -24.11 -30.08
C THR A 104 1.24 -22.94 -29.84
N SER A 105 0.71 -21.77 -29.40
CA SER A 105 1.53 -20.77 -28.77
C SER A 105 2.01 -21.39 -27.45
N SER A 106 3.27 -21.79 -27.42
CA SER A 106 3.87 -22.35 -26.20
C SER A 106 3.76 -21.31 -25.08
N LEU A 107 3.22 -21.73 -23.92
CA LEU A 107 3.13 -20.87 -22.75
C LEU A 107 4.46 -20.17 -22.46
N PRO A 108 4.46 -18.90 -22.03
CA PRO A 108 5.67 -18.11 -21.91
C PRO A 108 6.60 -18.66 -20.81
N LYS A 109 7.89 -18.33 -20.94
CA LYS A 109 8.90 -18.60 -19.93
C LYS A 109 8.76 -17.62 -18.75
N LEU A 110 9.34 -17.99 -17.60
CA LEU A 110 9.34 -17.14 -16.39
C LEU A 110 9.92 -15.73 -16.63
N SER A 111 10.94 -15.62 -17.46
CA SER A 111 11.55 -14.33 -17.84
C SER A 111 10.57 -13.42 -18.59
N GLN A 112 9.80 -13.97 -19.51
CA GLN A 112 8.78 -13.25 -20.28
C GLN A 112 7.63 -12.80 -19.37
N VAL A 113 7.12 -13.72 -18.53
CA VAL A 113 6.06 -13.43 -17.55
C VAL A 113 6.50 -12.32 -16.58
N ALA A 114 7.75 -12.40 -16.07
CA ALA A 114 8.28 -11.39 -15.15
C ALA A 114 8.41 -10.02 -15.81
N GLU A 115 8.77 -9.96 -17.09
CA GLU A 115 8.88 -8.71 -17.84
C GLU A 115 7.51 -8.09 -18.11
N GLU A 116 6.55 -8.87 -18.58
CA GLU A 116 5.18 -8.42 -18.87
C GLU A 116 4.49 -7.91 -17.60
N TYR A 117 4.56 -8.68 -16.53
CA TYR A 117 4.04 -8.26 -15.22
C TYR A 117 4.68 -6.96 -14.73
N SER A 118 6.01 -6.86 -14.84
CA SER A 118 6.73 -5.65 -14.42
C SER A 118 6.31 -4.45 -15.25
N ARG A 119 6.17 -4.61 -16.57
CA ARG A 119 5.74 -3.56 -17.49
C ARG A 119 4.34 -3.06 -17.16
N GLU A 120 3.39 -3.97 -16.92
CA GLU A 120 2.02 -3.61 -16.52
C GLU A 120 2.01 -2.82 -15.21
N LYS A 121 2.74 -3.27 -14.19
CA LYS A 121 2.79 -2.59 -12.88
C LYS A 121 3.46 -1.23 -12.94
N ILE A 122 4.42 -1.04 -13.83
CA ILE A 122 5.07 0.27 -14.07
C ILE A 122 4.11 1.18 -14.83
N LEU A 123 3.49 0.69 -15.89
CA LEU A 123 2.53 1.46 -16.71
C LEU A 123 1.34 1.94 -15.86
N GLY A 124 0.81 1.07 -15.01
CA GLY A 124 -0.27 1.39 -14.07
C GLY A 124 0.15 2.23 -12.86
N GLY A 125 1.42 2.65 -12.75
CA GLY A 125 1.93 3.44 -11.63
C GLY A 125 1.90 2.70 -10.28
N ALA A 126 1.68 1.38 -10.28
CA ALA A 126 1.57 0.59 -9.06
C ALA A 126 2.92 0.37 -8.34
N TRP A 127 4.02 0.49 -9.08
CA TRP A 127 5.36 0.32 -8.52
C TRP A 127 6.16 1.62 -8.53
N SER A 128 6.72 1.96 -7.38
CA SER A 128 7.81 2.92 -7.31
C SER A 128 9.09 2.34 -7.96
N LYS A 129 10.04 3.19 -8.35
CA LYS A 129 11.34 2.76 -8.90
C LYS A 129 12.07 1.77 -7.97
N GLN A 130 12.02 2.01 -6.67
CA GLN A 130 12.61 1.09 -5.67
C GLN A 130 11.90 -0.28 -5.66
N THR A 131 10.57 -0.29 -5.78
CA THR A 131 9.78 -1.54 -5.84
C THR A 131 10.11 -2.32 -7.11
N GLU A 132 10.23 -1.64 -8.24
CA GLU A 132 10.65 -2.24 -9.51
C GLU A 132 12.01 -2.93 -9.37
N ILE A 133 13.03 -2.21 -8.90
CA ILE A 133 14.39 -2.75 -8.74
C ILE A 133 14.38 -4.03 -7.89
N VAL A 134 13.68 -3.98 -6.76
CA VAL A 134 13.65 -5.12 -5.83
C VAL A 134 12.86 -6.30 -6.40
N ASN A 135 11.74 -6.06 -7.08
CA ASN A 135 10.94 -7.13 -7.67
C ASN A 135 11.69 -7.77 -8.85
N ARG A 136 12.24 -6.97 -9.76
CA ARG A 136 13.04 -7.48 -10.89
C ARG A 136 14.25 -8.29 -10.41
N LYS A 137 14.93 -7.84 -9.33
CA LYS A 137 15.99 -8.63 -8.69
C LYS A 137 15.44 -9.97 -8.17
N THR A 138 14.32 -9.96 -7.46
CA THR A 138 13.70 -11.18 -6.92
C THR A 138 13.38 -12.18 -8.03
N TYR A 139 12.85 -11.72 -9.17
CA TYR A 139 12.52 -12.60 -10.29
C TYR A 139 13.76 -13.15 -10.99
N ARG A 140 14.80 -12.35 -11.17
CA ARG A 140 16.10 -12.83 -11.69
C ARG A 140 16.71 -13.90 -10.78
N ASP A 141 16.70 -13.67 -9.46
CA ASP A 141 17.21 -14.63 -8.48
C ASP A 141 16.40 -15.94 -8.52
N MET A 142 15.07 -15.86 -8.69
CA MET A 142 14.19 -17.01 -8.85
C MET A 142 14.52 -17.81 -10.13
N ILE A 143 14.66 -17.12 -11.25
CA ILE A 143 15.00 -17.73 -12.54
C ILE A 143 16.38 -18.39 -12.48
N ALA A 144 17.36 -17.75 -11.87
CA ALA A 144 18.71 -18.30 -11.68
C ALA A 144 18.68 -19.60 -10.84
N LEU A 145 17.79 -19.70 -9.84
CA LEU A 145 17.67 -20.88 -8.97
C LEU A 145 16.91 -22.04 -9.63
N LEU A 146 15.86 -21.75 -10.40
CA LEU A 146 14.91 -22.75 -10.90
C LEU A 146 15.05 -23.03 -12.40
N GLY A 147 15.83 -22.21 -13.12
CA GLY A 147 15.87 -22.19 -14.58
C GLY A 147 14.81 -21.27 -15.18
N ASP A 148 15.03 -20.83 -16.43
CA ASP A 148 14.04 -20.07 -17.20
C ASP A 148 13.04 -21.03 -17.88
N ILE A 149 12.23 -21.67 -17.07
CA ILE A 149 11.23 -22.67 -17.48
C ILE A 149 9.93 -22.00 -17.96
N ARG A 150 9.10 -22.77 -18.68
CA ARG A 150 7.74 -22.35 -19.01
C ARG A 150 6.91 -22.23 -17.72
N ILE A 151 5.93 -21.32 -17.73
CA ILE A 151 5.12 -21.02 -16.56
C ILE A 151 4.33 -22.24 -16.04
N ASP A 152 3.86 -23.11 -16.89
CA ASP A 152 3.15 -24.34 -16.52
C ASP A 152 4.07 -25.38 -15.83
N GLN A 153 5.37 -25.28 -16.03
CA GLN A 153 6.38 -26.12 -15.38
C GLN A 153 6.76 -25.64 -13.97
N PHE A 154 6.21 -24.53 -13.52
CA PHE A 154 6.41 -24.07 -12.14
C PHE A 154 5.52 -24.85 -11.19
N THR A 155 5.97 -26.04 -10.80
CA THR A 155 5.24 -26.97 -9.95
C THR A 155 5.37 -26.63 -8.46
N LYS A 156 4.60 -27.35 -7.62
CA LYS A 156 4.67 -27.22 -6.16
C LYS A 156 6.06 -27.58 -5.61
N ASP A 157 6.76 -28.53 -6.23
CA ASP A 157 8.13 -28.90 -5.83
C ASP A 157 9.11 -27.74 -6.06
N LYS A 158 8.97 -27.02 -7.19
CA LYS A 158 9.77 -25.82 -7.46
C LYS A 158 9.46 -24.68 -6.49
N ALA A 159 8.17 -24.50 -6.13
CA ALA A 159 7.77 -23.57 -5.09
C ALA A 159 8.41 -23.92 -3.74
N GLN A 160 8.43 -25.18 -3.38
CA GLN A 160 9.06 -25.67 -2.16
C GLN A 160 10.59 -25.52 -2.19
N LYS A 161 11.23 -25.82 -3.31
CA LYS A 161 12.67 -25.59 -3.51
C LYS A 161 13.02 -24.11 -3.33
N TYR A 162 12.21 -23.20 -3.91
CA TYR A 162 12.39 -21.76 -3.75
C TYR A 162 12.25 -21.33 -2.28
N LYS A 163 11.22 -21.80 -1.57
CA LYS A 163 11.05 -21.55 -0.14
C LYS A 163 12.23 -22.06 0.68
N GLN A 164 12.67 -23.29 0.46
CA GLN A 164 13.78 -23.92 1.17
C GLN A 164 15.09 -23.14 0.98
N HIS A 165 15.38 -22.69 -0.26
CA HIS A 165 16.56 -21.89 -0.57
C HIS A 165 16.67 -20.64 0.31
N TYR A 166 15.56 -19.92 0.51
CA TYR A 166 15.58 -18.72 1.37
C TYR A 166 15.51 -19.06 2.87
N SER A 167 14.81 -20.14 3.24
CA SER A 167 14.71 -20.58 4.63
C SER A 167 16.03 -21.11 5.18
N ALA A 168 16.91 -21.63 4.34
CA ALA A 168 18.24 -22.10 4.72
C ALA A 168 19.23 -20.93 5.02
N LYS A 169 18.92 -19.69 4.60
CA LYS A 169 19.77 -18.52 4.83
C LYS A 169 19.62 -18.01 6.26
N LYS A 170 20.59 -18.28 7.11
CA LYS A 170 20.60 -17.92 8.55
C LYS A 170 20.60 -16.41 8.82
N ASP A 171 21.06 -15.61 7.87
CA ASP A 171 21.13 -14.16 7.94
C ASP A 171 19.80 -13.45 7.62
N LEU A 172 18.79 -14.18 7.12
CA LEU A 172 17.51 -13.62 6.77
C LEU A 172 16.46 -13.81 7.87
N SER A 173 15.78 -12.72 8.22
CA SER A 173 14.59 -12.81 9.07
C SER A 173 13.42 -13.45 8.32
N VAL A 174 12.52 -14.15 9.06
CA VAL A 174 11.29 -14.73 8.48
C VAL A 174 10.46 -13.68 7.73
N ALA A 175 10.38 -12.45 8.26
CA ALA A 175 9.71 -11.35 7.59
C ALA A 175 10.34 -11.01 6.21
N THR A 176 11.67 -11.11 6.10
CA THR A 176 12.38 -10.91 4.83
C THR A 176 12.14 -12.08 3.88
N ILE A 177 12.19 -13.30 4.37
CA ILE A 177 11.87 -14.51 3.57
C ILE A 177 10.46 -14.40 3.02
N ASN A 178 9.47 -14.09 3.85
CA ASN A 178 8.09 -13.91 3.42
C ASN A 178 7.92 -12.81 2.35
N LYS A 179 8.72 -11.74 2.37
CA LYS A 179 8.72 -10.74 1.28
C LYS A 179 9.15 -11.33 -0.06
N TYR A 180 10.16 -12.22 -0.09
CA TYR A 180 10.55 -12.92 -1.32
C TYR A 180 9.43 -13.83 -1.81
N LEU A 181 8.84 -14.63 -0.91
CA LEU A 181 7.73 -15.53 -1.24
C LEU A 181 6.53 -14.75 -1.79
N THR A 182 6.11 -13.66 -1.13
CA THR A 182 4.97 -12.82 -1.54
C THR A 182 5.15 -12.21 -2.92
N ARG A 183 6.38 -11.78 -3.28
CA ARG A 183 6.66 -11.22 -4.61
C ARG A 183 6.46 -12.26 -5.71
N VAL A 184 6.96 -13.48 -5.50
CA VAL A 184 6.78 -14.56 -6.48
C VAL A 184 5.33 -15.04 -6.51
N THR A 185 4.66 -15.10 -5.36
CA THR A 185 3.21 -15.39 -5.30
C THR A 185 2.41 -14.39 -6.12
N ALA A 186 2.72 -13.08 -6.03
CA ALA A 186 2.03 -12.04 -6.79
C ALA A 186 2.28 -12.14 -8.30
N LEU A 187 3.52 -12.46 -8.72
CA LEU A 187 3.87 -12.72 -10.12
C LEU A 187 3.06 -13.89 -10.68
N LEU A 188 3.07 -15.03 -9.96
CA LEU A 188 2.37 -16.23 -10.41
C LEU A 188 0.85 -16.11 -10.30
N GLN A 189 0.33 -15.27 -9.41
CA GLN A 189 -1.10 -14.94 -9.36
C GLN A 189 -1.53 -14.16 -10.60
N TRP A 190 -0.71 -13.18 -11.01
CA TRP A 190 -0.93 -12.46 -12.25
C TRP A 190 -0.87 -13.41 -13.47
N ALA A 191 0.14 -14.27 -13.51
CA ALA A 191 0.26 -15.28 -14.58
C ALA A 191 -0.92 -16.26 -14.62
N SER A 192 -1.44 -16.64 -13.45
CA SER A 192 -2.65 -17.48 -13.35
C SER A 192 -3.86 -16.82 -14.01
N SER A 193 -4.02 -15.52 -13.82
CA SER A 193 -5.13 -14.75 -14.41
C SER A 193 -4.98 -14.53 -15.93
N HIS A 194 -3.75 -14.44 -16.45
CA HIS A 194 -3.49 -14.13 -17.86
C HIS A 194 -3.31 -15.37 -18.74
N TYR A 195 -2.79 -16.46 -18.17
CA TYR A 195 -2.47 -17.68 -18.93
C TYR A 195 -3.23 -18.92 -18.46
N GLY A 196 -4.16 -18.78 -17.52
CA GLY A 196 -4.95 -19.90 -16.99
C GLY A 196 -4.12 -20.93 -16.20
N THR A 197 -2.92 -20.57 -15.73
CA THR A 197 -2.03 -21.50 -15.02
C THR A 197 -2.36 -21.53 -13.53
N TYR A 198 -1.99 -22.63 -12.86
CA TYR A 198 -2.11 -22.74 -11.41
C TYR A 198 -0.98 -21.97 -10.70
N ASN A 199 -1.28 -21.34 -9.55
CA ASN A 199 -0.27 -20.67 -8.72
C ASN A 199 0.15 -21.55 -7.54
N PRO A 200 1.28 -22.26 -7.62
CA PRO A 200 1.73 -23.17 -6.57
C PRO A 200 2.36 -22.46 -5.35
N MET A 201 2.56 -21.14 -5.41
CA MET A 201 3.08 -20.35 -4.29
C MET A 201 2.02 -19.99 -3.24
N VAL A 202 0.74 -20.24 -3.52
CA VAL A 202 -0.34 -19.99 -2.54
C VAL A 202 -0.11 -20.83 -1.28
N GLY A 203 -0.18 -20.20 -0.11
CA GLY A 203 0.05 -20.87 1.18
C GLY A 203 1.52 -21.11 1.55
N MET A 204 2.50 -20.68 0.73
CA MET A 204 3.92 -20.90 1.01
C MET A 204 4.52 -19.98 2.09
N SER A 205 3.79 -18.95 2.54
CA SER A 205 4.26 -18.04 3.60
C SER A 205 4.56 -18.80 4.90
N ILE A 206 5.65 -18.42 5.56
CA ILE A 206 6.03 -18.97 6.86
C ILE A 206 5.22 -18.25 7.93
N GLN A 207 4.47 -19.01 8.71
CA GLN A 207 3.74 -18.49 9.86
C GLN A 207 4.71 -18.11 10.98
N VAL A 208 4.53 -16.92 11.55
CA VAL A 208 5.33 -16.45 12.68
C VAL A 208 4.40 -16.36 13.87
N SER A 209 4.81 -16.95 15.00
CA SER A 209 4.03 -16.85 16.24
C SER A 209 3.94 -15.39 16.69
N GLU A 210 2.82 -15.03 17.32
CA GLU A 210 2.62 -13.64 17.80
C GLU A 210 3.69 -13.21 18.81
N LYS A 211 4.15 -14.13 19.66
CA LYS A 211 5.25 -13.88 20.61
C LYS A 211 6.52 -13.39 19.92
N ILE A 212 6.87 -13.98 18.77
CA ILE A 212 8.05 -13.56 17.98
C ILE A 212 7.80 -12.24 17.26
N LYS A 213 6.56 -11.97 16.82
CA LYS A 213 6.21 -10.69 16.18
C LYS A 213 6.42 -9.53 17.15
N VAL A 214 5.87 -9.61 18.35
CA VAL A 214 5.97 -8.57 19.38
C VAL A 214 7.43 -8.30 19.77
N SER A 215 8.25 -9.33 19.94
CA SER A 215 9.66 -9.18 20.35
C SER A 215 10.56 -8.53 19.28
N LYS A 216 10.11 -8.51 18.01
CA LYS A 216 10.87 -7.94 16.86
C LYS A 216 10.31 -6.62 16.32
N GLU A 217 9.25 -6.10 16.92
CA GLU A 217 8.72 -4.79 16.54
C GLU A 217 9.75 -3.70 16.83
N ARG A 218 9.82 -2.72 15.94
CA ARG A 218 10.63 -1.52 16.15
C ARG A 218 10.05 -0.76 17.31
N GLU A 219 10.86 -0.55 18.34
CA GLU A 219 10.45 0.18 19.53
C GLU A 219 10.28 1.68 19.21
N ALA A 220 9.29 2.30 19.85
CA ALA A 220 9.18 3.75 19.90
C ALA A 220 10.38 4.28 20.71
N LEU A 221 11.01 5.36 20.27
CA LEU A 221 12.01 6.02 21.08
C LEU A 221 11.35 6.55 22.36
N THR A 222 12.04 6.41 23.48
CA THR A 222 11.60 7.02 24.74
C THR A 222 11.78 8.53 24.68
N PRO A 223 11.05 9.33 25.50
CA PRO A 223 11.28 10.78 25.60
C PRO A 223 12.76 11.11 25.92
N PHE A 224 13.38 10.34 26.80
CA PHE A 224 14.80 10.47 27.13
C PHE A 224 15.69 10.28 25.88
N GLN A 225 15.44 9.27 25.07
CA GLN A 225 16.19 9.08 23.83
C GLN A 225 15.97 10.21 22.81
N VAL A 226 14.76 10.76 22.70
CA VAL A 226 14.50 11.92 21.84
C VAL A 226 15.28 13.15 22.34
N LYS A 227 15.32 13.36 23.66
CA LYS A 227 16.13 14.42 24.29
C LYS A 227 17.64 14.23 24.02
N GLN A 228 18.16 13.01 24.20
CA GLN A 228 19.55 12.67 23.86
C GLN A 228 19.85 12.95 22.39
N LEU A 229 18.93 12.62 21.49
CA LEU A 229 19.04 12.88 20.05
C LEU A 229 19.19 14.39 19.79
N PHE A 230 18.36 15.23 20.43
CA PHE A 230 18.42 16.68 20.26
C PHE A 230 19.73 17.27 20.77
N GLN A 231 20.22 16.81 21.94
CA GLN A 231 21.47 17.25 22.53
C GLN A 231 22.71 16.82 21.72
N GLY A 232 22.67 15.60 21.16
CA GLY A 232 23.78 15.06 20.39
C GLY A 232 23.85 15.56 18.94
N THR A 233 22.77 16.17 18.40
CA THR A 233 22.82 16.72 17.04
C THR A 233 23.63 18.01 16.99
N PRO A 234 24.39 18.28 15.90
CA PRO A 234 25.15 19.51 15.74
C PRO A 234 24.27 20.75 15.89
N SER A 235 24.84 21.83 16.46
CA SER A 235 24.15 23.11 16.50
C SER A 235 23.76 23.60 15.09
N HIS A 236 22.66 24.37 15.01
CA HIS A 236 22.20 25.01 13.77
C HIS A 236 23.20 26.00 13.16
N ASN A 237 24.21 26.39 13.92
CA ASN A 237 25.33 27.24 13.45
C ASN A 237 26.28 26.51 12.49
N ASN A 238 26.22 25.17 12.40
CA ASN A 238 26.97 24.40 11.41
C ASN A 238 26.20 24.32 10.07
N LEU A 239 26.40 25.35 9.25
CA LEU A 239 25.64 25.62 8.03
C LEU A 239 25.74 24.54 6.94
N LYS A 240 26.73 23.64 7.01
CA LYS A 240 26.96 22.66 5.95
C LYS A 240 25.93 21.50 5.93
N PHE A 241 25.31 21.19 7.07
CA PHE A 241 24.44 20.00 7.22
C PHE A 241 23.22 20.28 8.08
N LEU A 242 22.48 21.32 7.75
CA LEU A 242 21.30 21.80 8.51
C LEU A 242 20.21 20.75 8.69
N TYR A 243 20.07 19.81 7.75
CA TYR A 243 19.15 18.68 7.88
C TYR A 243 19.43 17.82 9.14
N ARG A 244 20.68 17.77 9.63
CA ARG A 244 21.03 16.98 10.82
C ARG A 244 20.46 17.58 12.10
N TYR A 245 20.27 18.88 12.13
CA TYR A 245 19.65 19.58 13.23
C TYR A 245 18.13 19.56 13.11
N TRP A 246 17.59 19.93 11.95
CA TRP A 246 16.17 20.14 11.79
C TRP A 246 15.34 18.88 11.58
N ILE A 247 15.80 17.89 10.80
CA ILE A 247 14.97 16.71 10.51
C ILE A 247 14.59 15.92 11.76
N PRO A 248 15.46 15.64 12.73
CA PRO A 248 15.06 14.97 13.98
C PRO A 248 14.00 15.76 14.76
N ARG A 249 14.14 17.08 14.85
CA ARG A 249 13.19 17.97 15.54
C ARG A 249 11.86 18.04 14.83
N LEU A 250 11.87 18.25 13.52
CA LEU A 250 10.66 18.19 12.70
C LEU A 250 9.95 16.85 12.83
N ALA A 251 10.69 15.73 12.77
CA ALA A 251 10.10 14.40 12.94
C ALA A 251 9.42 14.23 14.31
N ALA A 252 10.03 14.76 15.37
CA ALA A 252 9.52 14.66 16.73
C ALA A 252 8.28 15.54 16.99
N TYR A 253 8.20 16.71 16.39
CA TYR A 253 7.07 17.63 16.58
C TYR A 253 6.01 17.55 15.47
N THR A 254 6.16 16.69 14.47
CA THR A 254 5.16 16.51 13.41
C THR A 254 4.74 15.05 13.23
N GLY A 255 5.57 14.11 13.66
CA GLY A 255 5.41 12.69 13.36
C GLY A 255 5.55 12.37 11.87
N ALA A 256 5.95 13.31 11.01
CA ALA A 256 6.09 13.09 9.58
C ALA A 256 7.20 12.05 9.26
N ARG A 257 7.08 11.38 8.12
CA ARG A 257 8.12 10.44 7.67
C ARG A 257 9.37 11.21 7.26
N VAL A 258 10.54 10.65 7.55
CA VAL A 258 11.82 11.29 7.18
C VAL A 258 11.89 11.60 5.68
N GLY A 259 11.31 10.76 4.82
CA GLY A 259 11.25 11.03 3.39
C GLY A 259 10.39 12.25 3.04
N GLU A 260 9.28 12.45 3.75
CA GLU A 260 8.40 13.60 3.60
C GLU A 260 9.13 14.90 3.99
N LEU A 261 9.85 14.86 5.11
CA LEU A 261 10.62 16.03 5.60
C LEU A 261 11.84 16.35 4.73
N ALA A 262 12.55 15.33 4.27
CA ALA A 262 13.77 15.53 3.50
C ALA A 262 13.55 16.12 2.09
N GLN A 263 12.34 16.02 1.56
CA GLN A 263 11.96 16.50 0.23
C GLN A 263 11.23 17.83 0.22
N LEU A 264 11.04 18.49 1.38
CA LEU A 264 10.28 19.73 1.51
C LEU A 264 10.86 20.85 0.65
N TYR A 265 9.98 21.52 -0.06
CA TYR A 265 10.23 22.78 -0.74
C TYR A 265 9.80 23.96 0.12
N LEU A 266 10.30 25.15 -0.17
CA LEU A 266 9.96 26.35 0.60
C LEU A 266 8.54 26.82 0.38
N ASP A 267 7.90 26.46 -0.73
CA ASP A 267 6.47 26.69 -1.00
C ASP A 267 5.55 25.65 -0.32
N ASP A 268 6.11 24.64 0.36
CA ASP A 268 5.36 23.76 1.24
C ASP A 268 5.09 24.38 2.63
N PHE A 269 5.57 25.61 2.87
CA PHE A 269 5.34 26.39 4.10
C PHE A 269 4.38 27.53 3.81
N MET A 270 3.20 27.50 4.43
CA MET A 270 2.17 28.50 4.24
C MET A 270 1.35 28.74 5.52
N ILE A 271 0.61 29.83 5.54
CA ILE A 271 -0.38 30.12 6.59
C ILE A 271 -1.71 29.49 6.15
N ILE A 272 -2.31 28.70 7.03
CA ILE A 272 -3.65 28.11 6.85
C ILE A 272 -4.44 28.41 8.12
N ASP A 273 -5.62 28.98 8.00
CA ASP A 273 -6.48 29.39 9.13
C ASP A 273 -5.72 30.22 10.19
N GLY A 274 -4.79 31.09 9.75
CA GLY A 274 -3.97 31.93 10.62
C GLY A 274 -2.75 31.24 11.26
N HIS A 275 -2.55 29.94 11.02
CA HIS A 275 -1.46 29.16 11.60
C HIS A 275 -0.39 28.78 10.56
N PRO A 276 0.91 28.87 10.92
CA PRO A 276 1.97 28.39 10.04
C PRO A 276 1.92 26.87 9.95
N CYS A 277 1.88 26.35 8.74
CA CYS A 277 1.74 24.92 8.44
C CYS A 277 2.82 24.42 7.49
N ILE A 278 3.10 23.12 7.58
CA ILE A 278 3.88 22.34 6.61
C ILE A 278 2.92 21.52 5.77
N LEU A 279 2.96 21.64 4.45
CA LEU A 279 2.23 20.79 3.53
C LEU A 279 3.07 19.57 3.18
N ILE A 280 2.58 18.41 3.53
CA ILE A 280 3.12 17.14 3.04
C ILE A 280 2.37 16.79 1.76
N ARG A 281 3.05 16.88 0.62
CA ARG A 281 2.47 16.66 -0.70
C ARG A 281 3.52 16.17 -1.71
N ALA A 282 3.09 15.81 -2.91
CA ALA A 282 3.95 15.42 -4.02
C ALA A 282 3.48 16.12 -5.30
N ASN A 283 3.65 17.43 -5.35
CA ASN A 283 3.27 18.27 -6.49
C ASN A 283 4.43 18.58 -7.45
N ARG A 284 5.60 17.98 -7.21
CA ARG A 284 6.79 18.12 -8.06
C ARG A 284 7.31 16.75 -8.50
N PRO A 285 7.95 16.62 -9.67
CA PRO A 285 8.42 15.35 -10.22
C PRO A 285 9.45 14.61 -9.33
N ASP A 286 10.11 15.34 -8.44
CA ASP A 286 11.11 14.80 -7.52
C ASP A 286 10.58 14.55 -6.11
N GLN A 287 9.35 14.93 -5.81
CA GLN A 287 8.64 14.59 -4.58
C GLN A 287 7.86 13.27 -4.73
N SER A 288 7.67 12.57 -3.63
CA SER A 288 6.85 11.36 -3.58
C SER A 288 6.22 11.17 -2.20
N ILE A 289 4.99 10.73 -2.18
CA ILE A 289 4.27 10.28 -0.98
C ILE A 289 3.92 8.81 -1.10
N LYS A 290 3.84 8.12 0.03
CA LYS A 290 3.64 6.67 0.03
C LYS A 290 2.24 6.27 -0.44
N THR A 291 1.25 7.04 -0.06
CA THR A 291 -0.17 6.84 -0.40
C THR A 291 -0.84 8.20 -0.56
N PRO A 292 -1.92 8.33 -1.33
CA PRO A 292 -2.68 9.59 -1.43
C PRO A 292 -3.14 10.13 -0.08
N SER A 293 -3.42 9.27 0.89
CA SER A 293 -3.78 9.65 2.27
C SER A 293 -2.62 10.26 3.07
N SER A 294 -1.39 10.21 2.55
CA SER A 294 -0.25 10.88 3.18
C SER A 294 -0.24 12.39 2.95
N GLU A 295 -1.00 12.90 1.96
CA GLU A 295 -1.14 14.33 1.70
C GLU A 295 -1.94 14.99 2.83
N ARG A 296 -1.34 16.02 3.45
CA ARG A 296 -1.92 16.70 4.61
C ARG A 296 -1.18 17.98 4.96
N ALA A 297 -1.86 18.89 5.67
CA ALA A 297 -1.25 20.02 6.35
C ALA A 297 -0.93 19.64 7.80
N ILE A 298 0.22 20.08 8.29
CA ILE A 298 0.66 19.89 9.68
C ILE A 298 0.98 21.28 10.26
N PRO A 299 0.27 21.75 11.30
CA PRO A 299 0.62 22.97 12.00
C PRO A 299 2.03 22.88 12.61
N ILE A 300 2.77 23.98 12.59
CA ILE A 300 4.12 24.05 13.15
C ILE A 300 4.02 24.28 14.65
N HIS A 301 4.58 23.36 15.43
CA HIS A 301 4.62 23.39 16.89
C HIS A 301 5.32 24.66 17.41
N SER A 302 4.80 25.27 18.48
CA SER A 302 5.36 26.48 19.11
C SER A 302 6.83 26.31 19.50
N LYS A 303 7.27 25.17 20.00
CA LYS A 303 8.69 24.90 20.30
C LYS A 303 9.58 24.95 19.05
N LEU A 304 9.12 24.50 17.89
CA LEU A 304 9.89 24.67 16.64
C LEU A 304 10.02 26.15 16.27
N ILE A 305 8.96 26.93 16.45
CA ILE A 305 8.97 28.38 16.22
C ILE A 305 9.98 29.04 17.18
N ALA A 306 9.92 28.71 18.46
CA ALA A 306 10.85 29.23 19.48
C ALA A 306 12.31 28.83 19.20
N MET A 307 12.56 27.65 18.59
CA MET A 307 13.91 27.27 18.14
C MET A 307 14.38 28.04 16.90
N GLY A 308 13.57 28.94 16.33
CA GLY A 308 13.91 29.72 15.14
C GLY A 308 13.64 29.02 13.80
N PHE A 309 12.75 28.03 13.77
CA PHE A 309 12.49 27.28 12.54
C PHE A 309 11.94 28.16 11.41
N LEU A 310 10.99 29.05 11.70
CA LEU A 310 10.46 29.98 10.69
C LEU A 310 11.53 30.93 10.16
N LEU A 311 12.41 31.44 11.04
CA LEU A 311 13.56 32.24 10.61
C LEU A 311 14.52 31.44 9.70
N PHE A 312 14.68 30.14 9.96
CA PHE A 312 15.45 29.28 9.09
C PHE A 312 14.80 29.13 7.71
N VAL A 313 13.49 28.96 7.64
CA VAL A 313 12.74 28.89 6.37
C VAL A 313 12.93 30.19 5.57
N GLU A 314 12.75 31.34 6.20
CA GLU A 314 12.92 32.65 5.56
C GLU A 314 14.36 32.89 5.10
N ARG A 315 15.34 32.46 5.88
CA ARG A 315 16.74 32.51 5.47
C ARG A 315 16.98 31.67 4.21
N GLN A 316 16.41 30.47 4.11
CA GLN A 316 16.54 29.66 2.89
C GLN A 316 15.90 30.34 1.68
N ARG A 317 14.78 31.05 1.87
CA ARG A 317 14.13 31.87 0.82
C ARG A 317 15.05 33.04 0.38
N SER A 318 15.59 33.77 1.33
CA SER A 318 16.47 34.91 1.04
C SER A 318 17.76 34.52 0.33
N LEU A 319 18.22 33.28 0.51
CA LEU A 319 19.36 32.69 -0.22
C LEU A 319 18.98 32.19 -1.63
N GLY A 320 17.74 32.33 -2.07
CA GLY A 320 17.26 31.90 -3.38
C GLY A 320 17.12 30.38 -3.52
N HIS A 321 17.12 29.63 -2.44
CA HIS A 321 16.90 28.19 -2.50
C HIS A 321 15.44 27.86 -2.83
N LEU A 322 15.23 26.72 -3.47
CA LEU A 322 13.89 26.20 -3.72
C LEU A 322 13.46 25.19 -2.64
N ARG A 323 14.42 24.43 -2.11
CA ARG A 323 14.17 23.38 -1.11
C ARG A 323 14.64 23.81 0.27
N LEU A 324 13.98 23.27 1.31
CA LEU A 324 14.35 23.50 2.70
C LEU A 324 15.79 23.03 3.00
N PHE A 325 16.17 21.89 2.42
CA PHE A 325 17.50 21.28 2.56
C PHE A 325 18.17 21.10 1.18
N PRO A 326 18.71 22.20 0.61
CA PRO A 326 19.31 22.15 -0.73
C PRO A 326 20.53 21.24 -0.78
N GLU A 327 21.22 21.01 0.34
CA GLU A 327 22.38 20.15 0.48
C GLU A 327 22.06 18.64 0.40
N LEU A 328 20.78 18.24 0.46
CA LEU A 328 20.40 16.83 0.33
C LEU A 328 20.29 16.44 -1.14
N PRO A 329 21.17 15.56 -1.67
CA PRO A 329 21.03 15.07 -3.02
C PRO A 329 19.92 14.04 -3.12
N LYS A 330 19.12 14.09 -4.18
CA LYS A 330 18.19 13.02 -4.54
C LYS A 330 18.97 11.82 -5.05
N LYS A 331 18.80 10.67 -4.40
CA LYS A 331 19.31 9.40 -4.91
C LYS A 331 18.22 8.70 -5.71
N GLU A 332 18.57 8.25 -6.93
CA GLU A 332 17.66 7.47 -7.76
C GLU A 332 17.07 6.31 -6.93
N ALA A 333 15.82 6.02 -7.09
CA ALA A 333 15.06 5.01 -6.37
C ALA A 333 14.93 5.16 -4.84
N ARG A 334 15.82 5.90 -4.15
CA ARG A 334 15.82 6.05 -2.68
C ARG A 334 15.44 7.45 -2.18
N GLY A 335 15.30 8.40 -3.09
CA GLY A 335 14.93 9.77 -2.77
C GLY A 335 15.96 10.51 -1.90
N TYR A 336 15.50 11.57 -1.24
CA TYR A 336 16.31 12.44 -0.37
C TYR A 336 16.63 11.82 0.99
N SER A 337 15.75 10.96 1.51
CA SER A 337 15.91 10.35 2.84
C SER A 337 17.08 9.40 2.99
N HIS A 338 17.66 8.92 1.88
CA HIS A 338 18.80 7.99 1.95
C HIS A 338 19.99 8.56 2.69
N VAL A 339 20.35 9.82 2.39
CA VAL A 339 21.49 10.50 3.02
C VAL A 339 21.23 10.71 4.51
N VAL A 340 20.01 11.12 4.85
CA VAL A 340 19.58 11.30 6.25
C VAL A 340 19.66 9.99 7.02
N SER A 341 19.12 8.91 6.44
CA SER A 341 19.14 7.58 7.07
C SER A 341 20.56 7.06 7.26
N LYS A 342 21.44 7.26 6.24
CA LYS A 342 22.85 6.88 6.34
C LYS A 342 23.57 7.66 7.44
N TRP A 343 23.38 8.97 7.50
CA TRP A 343 23.92 9.79 8.58
C TRP A 343 23.46 9.28 9.94
N PHE A 344 22.16 9.03 10.10
CA PHE A 344 21.61 8.57 11.38
C PHE A 344 22.18 7.22 11.82
N CYS A 345 22.44 6.29 10.90
CA CYS A 345 23.07 5.01 11.21
C CYS A 345 24.48 5.18 11.83
N TYR A 346 25.24 6.19 11.42
CA TYR A 346 26.50 6.52 12.06
C TYR A 346 26.33 7.32 13.35
N PHE A 347 25.38 8.23 13.36
CA PHE A 347 25.13 9.12 14.49
C PHE A 347 24.67 8.36 15.73
N LYS A 348 23.73 7.43 15.58
CA LYS A 348 23.19 6.63 16.69
C LYS A 348 24.26 5.80 17.41
N LYS A 349 25.33 5.41 16.72
CA LYS A 349 26.47 4.71 17.35
C LYS A 349 27.20 5.60 18.36
N LYS A 350 27.20 6.92 18.20
CA LYS A 350 27.76 7.88 19.15
C LYS A 350 26.91 8.00 20.43
N LEU A 351 25.65 7.62 20.35
CA LEU A 351 24.71 7.60 21.46
C LEU A 351 24.64 6.21 22.13
N ASP A 352 25.49 5.27 21.69
CA ASP A 352 25.49 3.87 22.11
C ASP A 352 24.12 3.18 21.87
N TRP A 353 23.45 3.56 20.78
CA TRP A 353 22.16 2.98 20.39
C TRP A 353 22.34 1.76 19.48
N GLY A 354 21.49 0.75 19.69
CA GLY A 354 21.49 -0.50 18.94
C GLY A 354 20.81 -0.44 17.57
N GLU A 355 20.37 -1.58 17.06
CA GLU A 355 19.73 -1.68 15.74
C GLU A 355 18.25 -1.26 15.75
N ARG A 356 17.58 -1.34 16.90
CA ARG A 356 16.15 -1.06 17.05
C ARG A 356 15.84 0.42 16.96
N GLU A 357 16.75 1.28 17.43
CA GLU A 357 16.61 2.73 17.39
C GLU A 357 16.78 3.22 15.96
N THR A 358 15.71 3.79 15.44
CA THR A 358 15.65 4.31 14.07
C THR A 358 14.98 5.67 14.04
N LEU A 359 15.23 6.48 12.99
CA LEU A 359 14.45 7.72 12.79
C LEU A 359 12.95 7.47 12.71
N HIS A 360 12.52 6.29 12.23
CA HIS A 360 11.11 5.92 12.24
C HIS A 360 10.57 5.65 13.65
N GLY A 361 11.44 5.28 14.60
CA GLY A 361 11.11 5.16 16.01
C GLY A 361 10.64 6.48 16.64
N ILE A 362 11.09 7.64 16.12
CA ILE A 362 10.57 8.96 16.52
C ILE A 362 9.07 9.05 16.22
N ARG A 363 8.65 8.66 15.02
CA ARG A 363 7.23 8.68 14.64
C ARG A 363 6.40 7.69 15.49
N HIS A 364 6.95 6.56 15.87
CA HIS A 364 6.30 5.66 16.83
C HIS A 364 6.21 6.31 18.22
N ALA A 365 7.22 7.07 18.63
CA ALA A 365 7.20 7.83 19.90
C ALA A 365 6.10 8.90 19.89
N VAL A 366 5.95 9.65 18.80
CA VAL A 366 4.85 10.60 18.60
C VAL A 366 3.49 9.90 18.74
N ALA A 367 3.28 8.82 18.00
CA ALA A 367 2.03 8.06 18.07
C ALA A 367 1.74 7.55 19.49
N THR A 368 2.77 7.04 20.19
CA THR A 368 2.65 6.53 21.56
C THR A 368 2.32 7.66 22.56
N GLN A 369 2.98 8.82 22.43
CA GLN A 369 2.73 9.96 23.31
C GLN A 369 1.30 10.49 23.14
N LEU A 370 0.85 10.67 21.88
CA LEU A 370 -0.50 11.14 21.59
C LEU A 370 -1.57 10.13 22.07
N LYS A 371 -1.31 8.82 21.91
CA LYS A 371 -2.19 7.78 22.47
C LYS A 371 -2.28 7.86 24.00
N ARG A 372 -1.15 8.07 24.69
CA ARG A 372 -1.12 8.24 26.16
C ARG A 372 -1.83 9.50 26.63
N LYS A 373 -1.91 10.53 25.79
CA LYS A 373 -2.67 11.77 26.04
C LYS A 373 -4.11 11.69 25.55
N GLU A 374 -4.58 10.48 25.24
CA GLU A 374 -5.98 10.13 24.92
C GLU A 374 -6.58 10.86 23.70
N PHE A 375 -5.73 11.31 22.77
CA PHE A 375 -6.22 11.82 21.50
C PHE A 375 -6.87 10.70 20.67
N SER A 376 -7.96 11.04 19.98
CA SER A 376 -8.66 10.07 19.15
C SER A 376 -7.74 9.45 18.07
N SER A 377 -7.91 8.17 17.79
CA SER A 377 -7.14 7.45 16.76
C SER A 377 -7.20 8.15 15.41
N ASP A 378 -8.33 8.78 15.11
CA ASP A 378 -8.58 9.45 13.83
C ASP A 378 -7.77 10.73 13.69
N LEU A 379 -7.73 11.57 14.73
CA LEU A 379 -6.88 12.77 14.73
C LEU A 379 -5.40 12.42 14.64
N VAL A 380 -4.97 11.41 15.39
CA VAL A 380 -3.58 10.92 15.32
C VAL A 380 -3.26 10.35 13.95
N ALA A 381 -4.17 9.57 13.35
CA ALA A 381 -3.99 9.04 12.01
C ALA A 381 -3.97 10.16 10.95
N GLY A 382 -4.81 11.18 11.09
CA GLY A 382 -4.82 12.39 10.25
C GLY A 382 -3.47 13.12 10.30
N LEU A 383 -2.97 13.41 11.49
CA LEU A 383 -1.65 14.04 11.70
C LEU A 383 -0.53 13.20 11.08
N LEU A 384 -0.56 11.90 11.30
CA LEU A 384 0.47 10.99 10.81
C LEU A 384 0.32 10.63 9.32
N GLY A 385 -0.82 10.86 8.68
CA GLY A 385 -1.09 10.42 7.30
C GLY A 385 -1.14 8.90 7.19
N HIS A 386 -1.93 8.26 8.06
CA HIS A 386 -2.31 6.87 7.96
C HIS A 386 -3.66 6.75 7.25
N SER A 387 -3.86 5.71 6.45
CA SER A 387 -5.19 5.37 5.94
C SER A 387 -6.01 4.73 7.06
N HIS A 388 -7.27 5.11 7.17
CA HIS A 388 -8.20 4.52 8.13
C HIS A 388 -8.73 3.15 7.70
N GLY A 389 -8.39 2.70 6.48
CA GLY A 389 -8.94 1.46 5.91
C GLY A 389 -10.44 1.53 5.59
N SER A 390 -11.06 2.70 5.75
CA SER A 390 -12.44 2.98 5.36
C SER A 390 -12.45 3.93 4.17
N ILE A 391 -13.02 3.50 3.06
CA ILE A 391 -13.11 4.28 1.81
C ILE A 391 -13.82 5.62 2.05
N THR A 392 -14.81 5.65 2.93
CA THR A 392 -15.59 6.85 3.25
C THR A 392 -14.75 7.90 3.97
N PHE A 393 -13.98 7.50 5.00
CA PHE A 393 -13.11 8.42 5.74
C PHE A 393 -11.89 8.85 4.91
N ASP A 394 -11.30 7.93 4.13
CA ASP A 394 -10.14 8.23 3.29
C ASP A 394 -10.47 9.16 2.11
N ARG A 395 -11.74 9.23 1.67
CA ARG A 395 -12.18 10.02 0.53
C ARG A 395 -12.87 11.33 0.89
N TYR A 396 -13.65 11.36 1.96
CA TYR A 396 -14.50 12.49 2.35
C TYR A 396 -14.10 13.18 3.65
N GLY A 397 -13.26 12.54 4.50
CA GLY A 397 -12.82 13.06 5.79
C GLY A 397 -11.42 13.69 5.79
N LYS A 398 -10.92 14.14 4.64
CA LYS A 398 -9.49 14.55 4.49
C LYS A 398 -9.10 15.85 5.17
N GLU A 399 -10.04 16.70 5.54
CA GLU A 399 -9.72 18.03 6.10
C GLU A 399 -10.10 18.11 7.56
N TYR A 400 -9.15 17.73 8.42
CA TYR A 400 -9.24 18.12 9.82
C TYR A 400 -9.01 19.64 9.90
N LYS A 401 -9.86 20.33 10.67
CA LYS A 401 -9.61 21.75 10.99
C LYS A 401 -8.22 21.91 11.57
N ILE A 402 -7.50 22.92 11.11
CA ILE A 402 -6.11 23.18 11.55
C ILE A 402 -6.02 23.36 13.06
N ASP A 403 -7.01 24.01 13.69
CA ASP A 403 -7.07 24.15 15.16
C ASP A 403 -7.06 22.80 15.90
N ASN A 404 -7.78 21.80 15.37
CA ASN A 404 -7.80 20.46 15.98
C ASN A 404 -6.42 19.79 15.86
N LEU A 405 -5.76 19.91 14.71
CA LEU A 405 -4.43 19.37 14.51
C LEU A 405 -3.38 20.16 15.33
N LEU A 406 -3.55 21.46 15.49
CA LEU A 406 -2.67 22.29 16.32
C LEU A 406 -2.70 21.82 17.78
N ARG A 407 -3.89 21.56 18.33
CA ARG A 407 -4.01 21.00 19.69
C ARG A 407 -3.27 19.68 19.86
N VAL A 408 -3.31 18.82 18.83
CA VAL A 408 -2.60 17.53 18.83
C VAL A 408 -1.09 17.73 18.75
N VAL A 409 -0.65 18.64 17.89
CA VAL A 409 0.78 18.96 17.71
C VAL A 409 1.34 19.59 18.97
N GLU A 410 0.67 20.59 19.54
CA GLU A 410 1.11 21.29 20.77
C GLU A 410 1.14 20.39 22.02
N ALA A 411 0.45 19.26 21.96
CA ALA A 411 0.52 18.27 23.03
C ALA A 411 1.83 17.45 23.02
N LEU A 412 2.65 17.54 21.98
CA LEU A 412 3.93 16.82 21.92
C LEU A 412 4.97 17.51 22.81
N ASP A 413 5.53 16.77 23.74
CA ASP A 413 6.53 17.25 24.67
C ASP A 413 7.68 16.26 24.85
N TRP A 414 8.92 16.78 24.77
CA TRP A 414 10.15 15.98 24.83
C TRP A 414 11.14 16.49 25.89
N ASP A 415 10.68 17.36 26.78
CA ASP A 415 11.50 17.90 27.87
C ASP A 415 11.66 16.95 29.05
#